data_6da0a0414cbf21f19f0b616c45624735
#
_entry.id   6da0a0414cbf21f19f0b616c45624735
#
_cell.length_a   1.000
_cell.length_b   1.000
_cell.length_c   1.000
_cell.angle_alpha   90.00
_cell.angle_beta   90.00
_cell.angle_gamma   90.00
#
_symmetry.space_group_name_H-M   'P 1'
#
loop_
_entity.id
_entity.type
_entity.pdbx_description
1 polymer ?
#
loop_
_entity_poly.entity_id
_entity_poly.type
_entity_poly.pdbx_seq_one_letter_code
_entity_poly.pdbx_strand_id
1 'polypeptide(L)'
;RHLDGNIRPKTIWALAQQHNIALPEKNFEAFIPHVQVQGSESDLLAFLSKLDWGVAVLKTLDDCKRIAYENVEDAYNAGINYAELRFSPYYMAMNNNLVIADVVAAVIDGVNAACKVYDVKINLIGILSRTFGVEKCQAELDGLLAHKQHLVAIDLAGDEYNFPGEMFVEHFKQVNNAQLQATIHAGEAAGPESIWQAINQLNAKRIGH
;
A
#
# COMPACT_ATOMS: atom_id res chain seq x y z
N ARG A 1 0.73 -9.24 0.91
CA ARG A 1 0.81 -8.37 2.12
C ARG A 1 0.86 -6.91 1.72
N HIS A 2 0.23 -6.05 2.50
CA HIS A 2 0.40 -4.60 2.35
C HIS A 2 1.75 -4.17 2.90
N LEU A 3 2.52 -3.42 2.09
CA LEU A 3 3.81 -2.86 2.50
C LEU A 3 3.61 -1.62 3.38
N ASP A 4 2.77 -0.69 2.93
CA ASP A 4 2.44 0.55 3.63
C ASP A 4 1.54 0.35 4.86
N GLY A 5 0.88 -0.80 4.98
CA GLY A 5 0.12 -1.22 6.16
C GLY A 5 0.91 -2.09 7.15
N ASN A 6 2.17 -2.40 6.87
CA ASN A 6 3.04 -3.23 7.72
C ASN A 6 4.33 -2.51 8.15
N ILE A 7 4.24 -1.21 8.39
CA ILE A 7 5.37 -0.43 8.90
C ILE A 7 5.54 -0.73 10.40
N ARG A 8 6.75 -1.05 10.81
CA ARG A 8 7.05 -1.35 12.22
C ARG A 8 6.71 -0.15 13.11
N PRO A 9 5.98 -0.33 14.23
CA PRO A 9 5.71 0.76 15.18
C PRO A 9 6.98 1.49 15.64
N LYS A 10 8.08 0.74 15.86
CA LYS A 10 9.38 1.32 16.22
C LYS A 10 9.95 2.22 15.12
N THR A 11 9.75 1.87 13.84
CA THR A 11 10.20 2.70 12.72
C THR A 11 9.35 3.95 12.60
N ILE A 12 8.02 3.85 12.77
CA ILE A 12 7.14 5.03 12.82
C ILE A 12 7.60 5.99 13.94
N TRP A 13 7.85 5.45 15.12
CA TRP A 13 8.32 6.22 16.26
C TRP A 13 9.65 6.91 15.99
N ALA A 14 10.63 6.18 15.45
CA ALA A 14 11.96 6.71 15.13
C ALA A 14 11.91 7.80 14.07
N LEU A 15 11.14 7.61 13.00
CA LEU A 15 10.99 8.59 11.93
C LEU A 15 10.25 9.85 12.40
N ALA A 16 9.23 9.69 13.25
CA ALA A 16 8.54 10.84 13.85
C ALA A 16 9.50 11.71 14.68
N GLN A 17 10.38 11.09 15.47
CA GLN A 17 11.41 11.82 16.21
C GLN A 17 12.44 12.48 15.29
N GLN A 18 12.92 11.74 14.28
CA GLN A 18 13.90 12.24 13.30
C GLN A 18 13.38 13.47 12.56
N HIS A 19 12.09 13.49 12.23
CA HIS A 19 11.46 14.55 11.44
C HIS A 19 10.69 15.58 12.29
N ASN A 20 10.76 15.49 13.62
CA ASN A 20 10.03 16.36 14.56
C ASN A 20 8.51 16.36 14.32
N ILE A 21 7.94 15.19 14.02
CA ILE A 21 6.51 15.00 13.85
C ILE A 21 5.89 14.66 15.20
N ALA A 22 4.88 15.44 15.62
CA ALA A 22 4.17 15.19 16.86
C ALA A 22 3.30 13.92 16.73
N LEU A 23 3.48 13.00 17.65
CA LEU A 23 2.65 11.80 17.80
C LEU A 23 1.60 12.01 18.90
N PRO A 24 0.50 11.22 18.91
CA PRO A 24 -0.55 11.37 19.92
C PRO A 24 -0.10 11.04 21.34
N GLU A 25 1.00 10.28 21.47
CA GLU A 25 1.52 9.83 22.74
C GLU A 25 3.00 10.21 22.90
N LYS A 26 3.42 10.42 24.16
CA LYS A 26 4.80 10.72 24.53
C LYS A 26 5.60 9.48 24.91
N ASN A 27 4.95 8.35 25.07
CA ASN A 27 5.52 7.06 25.44
C ASN A 27 5.27 6.05 24.34
N PHE A 28 6.29 5.28 23.94
CA PHE A 28 6.19 4.32 22.84
C PHE A 28 5.14 3.24 23.11
N GLU A 29 5.09 2.68 24.33
CA GLU A 29 4.14 1.62 24.65
C GLU A 29 2.68 2.12 24.54
N ALA A 30 2.41 3.37 24.94
CA ALA A 30 1.11 3.99 24.79
C ALA A 30 0.77 4.30 23.32
N PHE A 31 1.78 4.45 22.46
CA PHE A 31 1.59 4.71 21.03
C PHE A 31 1.16 3.46 20.23
N ILE A 32 1.58 2.26 20.66
CA ILE A 32 1.32 1.01 19.93
C ILE A 32 -0.16 0.84 19.54
N PRO A 33 -1.15 1.07 20.43
CA PRO A 33 -2.57 0.92 20.07
C PRO A 33 -3.08 1.87 18.96
N HIS A 34 -2.36 2.97 18.70
CA HIS A 34 -2.70 3.89 17.62
C HIS A 34 -2.31 3.37 16.23
N VAL A 35 -1.41 2.39 16.15
CA VAL A 35 -0.87 1.86 14.90
C VAL A 35 -1.03 0.35 14.74
N GLN A 36 -1.52 -0.33 15.76
CA GLN A 36 -1.81 -1.76 15.72
C GLN A 36 -3.20 -2.05 16.27
N VAL A 37 -3.87 -3.01 15.65
CA VAL A 37 -5.15 -3.53 16.15
C VAL A 37 -4.91 -4.30 17.46
N GLN A 38 -5.66 -3.96 18.50
CA GLN A 38 -5.59 -4.58 19.84
C GLN A 38 -6.84 -5.42 20.12
N GLY A 39 -7.28 -6.22 19.15
CA GLY A 39 -8.49 -7.03 19.26
C GLY A 39 -9.32 -6.92 17.99
N SER A 40 -10.47 -6.23 18.02
CA SER A 40 -11.30 -5.96 16.84
C SER A 40 -11.51 -4.47 16.65
N GLU A 41 -11.69 -4.06 15.40
CA GLU A 41 -12.08 -2.70 15.05
C GLU A 41 -13.58 -2.64 14.75
N SER A 42 -14.18 -1.46 14.88
CA SER A 42 -15.62 -1.26 14.68
C SER A 42 -16.02 -1.44 13.22
N ASP A 43 -15.17 -0.99 12.30
CA ASP A 43 -15.41 -1.01 10.86
C ASP A 43 -14.10 -0.82 10.08
N LEU A 44 -14.21 -0.89 8.74
CA LEU A 44 -13.06 -0.72 7.84
C LEU A 44 -12.39 0.65 7.99
N LEU A 45 -13.15 1.73 8.17
CA LEU A 45 -12.56 3.08 8.26
C LEU A 45 -11.76 3.25 9.56
N ALA A 46 -12.25 2.70 10.68
CA ALA A 46 -11.51 2.68 11.94
C ALA A 46 -10.19 1.93 11.81
N PHE A 47 -10.19 0.81 11.09
CA PHE A 47 -8.96 0.06 10.77
C PHE A 47 -8.01 0.89 9.89
N LEU A 48 -8.51 1.47 8.79
CA LEU A 48 -7.69 2.26 7.86
C LEU A 48 -7.03 3.46 8.55
N SER A 49 -7.72 4.10 9.50
CA SER A 49 -7.18 5.25 10.24
C SER A 49 -5.92 4.93 11.05
N LYS A 50 -5.73 3.68 11.46
CA LYS A 50 -4.51 3.25 12.16
C LYS A 50 -3.29 3.22 11.25
N LEU A 51 -3.49 3.12 9.94
CA LEU A 51 -2.41 3.10 8.95
C LEU A 51 -1.85 4.51 8.68
N ASP A 52 -2.64 5.54 8.96
CA ASP A 52 -2.29 6.94 8.63
C ASP A 52 -0.99 7.40 9.30
N TRP A 53 -0.74 6.98 10.54
CA TRP A 53 0.51 7.28 11.23
C TRP A 53 1.74 6.70 10.52
N GLY A 54 1.61 5.53 9.92
CA GLY A 54 2.67 4.88 9.17
C GLY A 54 3.14 5.72 7.99
N VAL A 55 2.21 6.31 7.23
CA VAL A 55 2.55 7.12 6.07
C VAL A 55 2.82 8.59 6.42
N ALA A 56 2.29 9.10 7.53
CA ALA A 56 2.52 10.48 7.97
C ALA A 56 4.01 10.78 8.23
N VAL A 57 4.78 9.77 8.63
CA VAL A 57 6.21 9.89 8.95
C VAL A 57 7.14 9.72 7.75
N LEU A 58 6.61 9.36 6.56
CA LEU A 58 7.39 9.20 5.33
C LEU A 58 7.67 10.56 4.71
N LYS A 59 8.69 11.24 5.22
CA LYS A 59 9.03 12.60 4.80
C LYS A 59 9.97 12.65 3.60
N THR A 60 10.74 11.61 3.40
CA THR A 60 11.74 11.52 2.34
C THR A 60 11.61 10.22 1.54
N LEU A 61 12.21 10.16 0.36
CA LEU A 61 12.31 8.93 -0.42
C LEU A 61 13.12 7.85 0.30
N ASP A 62 14.11 8.24 1.09
CA ASP A 62 14.89 7.31 1.91
C ASP A 62 14.04 6.64 2.99
N ASP A 63 13.05 7.34 3.55
CA ASP A 63 12.08 6.74 4.48
C ASP A 63 11.25 5.66 3.77
N CYS A 64 10.77 5.95 2.55
CA CYS A 64 10.04 4.98 1.73
C CYS A 64 10.90 3.75 1.39
N LYS A 65 12.15 3.96 1.01
CA LYS A 65 13.12 2.89 0.76
C LYS A 65 13.36 2.04 2.00
N ARG A 66 13.51 2.68 3.16
CA ARG A 66 13.71 2.00 4.45
C ARG A 66 12.57 1.07 4.80
N ILE A 67 11.32 1.54 4.74
CA ILE A 67 10.17 0.69 5.10
C ILE A 67 9.98 -0.47 4.11
N ALA A 68 10.31 -0.27 2.84
CA ALA A 68 10.30 -1.34 1.84
C ALA A 68 11.35 -2.41 2.16
N TYR A 69 12.56 -2.01 2.52
CA TYR A 69 13.62 -2.91 2.99
C TYR A 69 13.18 -3.71 4.21
N GLU A 70 12.65 -3.01 5.24
CA GLU A 70 12.20 -3.64 6.48
C GLU A 70 11.06 -4.63 6.27
N ASN A 71 10.15 -4.39 5.30
CA ASN A 71 9.10 -5.33 4.95
C ASN A 71 9.63 -6.67 4.43
N VAL A 72 10.72 -6.65 3.65
CA VAL A 72 11.37 -7.87 3.17
C VAL A 72 12.08 -8.60 4.31
N GLU A 73 12.79 -7.87 5.17
CA GLU A 73 13.43 -8.42 6.36
C GLU A 73 12.41 -9.08 7.28
N ASP A 74 11.26 -8.43 7.51
CA ASP A 74 10.18 -8.99 8.33
C ASP A 74 9.56 -10.25 7.71
N ALA A 75 9.44 -10.31 6.38
CA ALA A 75 8.98 -11.50 5.68
C ALA A 75 9.97 -12.66 5.88
N TYR A 76 11.25 -12.41 5.72
CA TYR A 76 12.30 -13.40 5.96
C TYR A 76 12.29 -13.91 7.41
N ASN A 77 12.24 -13.00 8.38
CA ASN A 77 12.21 -13.36 9.81
C ASN A 77 10.94 -14.14 10.21
N ALA A 78 9.85 -13.95 9.47
CA ALA A 78 8.61 -14.72 9.63
C ALA A 78 8.62 -16.08 8.90
N GLY A 79 9.74 -16.47 8.30
CA GLY A 79 9.86 -17.74 7.56
C GLY A 79 9.18 -17.75 6.21
N ILE A 80 8.88 -16.55 5.65
CA ILE A 80 8.26 -16.41 4.33
C ILE A 80 9.38 -16.38 3.29
N ASN A 81 9.32 -17.28 2.31
CA ASN A 81 10.30 -17.37 1.22
C ASN A 81 9.78 -16.78 -0.11
N TYR A 82 8.48 -16.50 -0.21
CA TYR A 82 7.85 -15.81 -1.34
C TYR A 82 6.73 -14.89 -0.85
N ALA A 83 6.74 -13.64 -1.27
CA ALA A 83 5.65 -12.72 -0.98
C ALA A 83 5.39 -11.77 -2.16
N GLU A 84 4.12 -11.38 -2.30
CA GLU A 84 3.70 -10.24 -3.12
C GLU A 84 3.39 -9.09 -2.19
N LEU A 85 4.21 -8.03 -2.24
CA LEU A 85 4.03 -6.83 -1.44
C LEU A 85 3.28 -5.79 -2.27
N ARG A 86 2.20 -5.26 -1.71
CA ARG A 86 1.36 -4.24 -2.34
C ARG A 86 1.45 -2.92 -1.60
N PHE A 87 1.48 -1.82 -2.34
CA PHE A 87 1.64 -0.48 -1.78
C PHE A 87 0.93 0.56 -2.63
N SER A 88 0.42 1.62 -1.97
CA SER A 88 -0.19 2.78 -2.61
C SER A 88 0.83 3.93 -2.63
N PRO A 89 1.44 4.24 -3.76
CA PRO A 89 2.46 5.29 -3.81
C PRO A 89 1.90 6.68 -3.56
N TYR A 90 0.64 6.96 -3.91
CA TYR A 90 -0.01 8.22 -3.57
C TYR A 90 -0.22 8.35 -2.05
N TYR A 91 -0.72 7.30 -1.40
CA TYR A 91 -0.92 7.27 0.04
C TYR A 91 0.39 7.51 0.81
N MET A 92 1.49 6.90 0.34
CA MET A 92 2.83 7.10 0.91
C MET A 92 3.37 8.52 0.64
N ALA A 93 3.01 9.15 -0.46
CA ALA A 93 3.53 10.46 -0.91
C ALA A 93 2.78 11.66 -0.35
N MET A 94 1.47 11.53 -0.11
CA MET A 94 0.54 12.66 -0.01
C MET A 94 0.83 13.62 1.13
N ASN A 95 1.27 13.13 2.29
CA ASN A 95 1.47 13.97 3.48
C ASN A 95 2.70 14.89 3.37
N ASN A 96 3.65 14.55 2.53
CA ASN A 96 4.92 15.26 2.40
C ASN A 96 5.21 15.68 0.95
N ASN A 97 4.19 15.67 0.08
CA ASN A 97 4.27 16.09 -1.31
C ASN A 97 5.42 15.43 -2.10
N LEU A 98 5.66 14.15 -1.85
CA LEU A 98 6.64 13.38 -2.62
C LEU A 98 6.10 13.13 -4.04
N VAL A 99 7.01 13.00 -5.00
CA VAL A 99 6.64 12.63 -6.37
C VAL A 99 6.28 11.15 -6.41
N ILE A 100 5.08 10.82 -6.90
CA ILE A 100 4.53 9.45 -6.88
C ILE A 100 5.49 8.45 -7.56
N ALA A 101 5.96 8.77 -8.75
CA ALA A 101 6.89 7.89 -9.50
C ALA A 101 8.22 7.66 -8.75
N ASP A 102 8.69 8.66 -8.01
CA ASP A 102 9.92 8.55 -7.21
C ASP A 102 9.68 7.67 -5.96
N VAL A 103 8.49 7.73 -5.37
CA VAL A 103 8.10 6.80 -4.29
C VAL A 103 8.10 5.35 -4.81
N VAL A 104 7.56 5.11 -6.00
CA VAL A 104 7.60 3.78 -6.63
C VAL A 104 9.05 3.31 -6.80
N ALA A 105 9.93 4.17 -7.34
CA ALA A 105 11.35 3.86 -7.50
C ALA A 105 12.03 3.55 -6.16
N ALA A 106 11.75 4.32 -5.12
CA ALA A 106 12.30 4.11 -3.77
C ALA A 106 11.88 2.77 -3.17
N VAL A 107 10.61 2.38 -3.35
CA VAL A 107 10.11 1.06 -2.90
C VAL A 107 10.83 -0.06 -3.64
N ILE A 108 10.97 0.04 -4.97
CA ILE A 108 11.69 -0.94 -5.79
C ILE A 108 13.14 -1.07 -5.31
N ASP A 109 13.84 0.03 -5.06
CA ASP A 109 15.21 0.04 -4.59
C ASP A 109 15.35 -0.60 -3.22
N GLY A 110 14.43 -0.31 -2.30
CA GLY A 110 14.42 -0.89 -0.95
C GLY A 110 14.22 -2.41 -0.98
N VAL A 111 13.25 -2.88 -1.76
CA VAL A 111 13.00 -4.31 -1.95
C VAL A 111 14.21 -5.01 -2.59
N ASN A 112 14.77 -4.44 -3.65
CA ASN A 112 15.92 -5.02 -4.34
C ASN A 112 17.16 -5.08 -3.43
N ALA A 113 17.39 -4.06 -2.63
CA ALA A 113 18.49 -4.03 -1.67
C ALA A 113 18.34 -5.14 -0.61
N ALA A 114 17.14 -5.33 -0.07
CA ALA A 114 16.87 -6.34 0.93
C ALA A 114 16.94 -7.77 0.36
N CYS A 115 16.47 -8.00 -0.86
CA CYS A 115 16.55 -9.32 -1.52
C CYS A 115 17.99 -9.76 -1.84
N LYS A 116 18.96 -8.85 -1.80
CA LYS A 116 20.39 -9.20 -1.88
C LYS A 116 20.95 -9.75 -0.57
N VAL A 117 20.29 -9.44 0.54
CA VAL A 117 20.71 -9.84 1.89
C VAL A 117 19.91 -11.03 2.40
N TYR A 118 18.60 -11.01 2.14
CA TYR A 118 17.65 -12.01 2.63
C TYR A 118 17.18 -12.91 1.48
N ASP A 119 17.21 -14.22 1.70
CA ASP A 119 16.72 -15.21 0.72
C ASP A 119 15.19 -15.25 0.70
N VAL A 120 14.59 -14.22 0.12
CA VAL A 120 13.14 -14.07 -0.07
C VAL A 120 12.88 -13.59 -1.48
N LYS A 121 11.96 -14.25 -2.16
CA LYS A 121 11.46 -13.80 -3.46
C LYS A 121 10.30 -12.84 -3.28
N ILE A 122 10.45 -11.60 -3.74
CA ILE A 122 9.42 -10.57 -3.65
C ILE A 122 8.96 -10.16 -5.05
N ASN A 123 7.65 -10.09 -5.24
CA ASN A 123 7.00 -9.39 -6.34
C ASN A 123 6.25 -8.18 -5.80
N LEU A 124 6.12 -7.13 -6.62
CA LEU A 124 5.44 -5.89 -6.24
C LEU A 124 4.12 -5.73 -6.97
N ILE A 125 3.12 -5.25 -6.23
CA ILE A 125 1.79 -4.87 -6.74
C ILE A 125 1.57 -3.40 -6.40
N GLY A 126 1.24 -2.59 -7.39
CA GLY A 126 0.85 -1.20 -7.16
C GLY A 126 -0.63 -1.10 -6.81
N ILE A 127 -0.97 -0.32 -5.78
CA ILE A 127 -2.34 -0.06 -5.36
C ILE A 127 -2.80 1.28 -5.93
N LEU A 128 -4.01 1.31 -6.48
CA LEU A 128 -4.80 2.52 -6.65
C LEU A 128 -5.67 2.69 -5.41
N SER A 129 -5.45 3.75 -4.65
CA SER A 129 -6.18 4.00 -3.40
C SER A 129 -7.49 4.71 -3.68
N ARG A 130 -8.58 3.93 -3.83
CA ARG A 130 -9.92 4.43 -4.23
C ARG A 130 -10.46 5.53 -3.35
N THR A 131 -10.09 5.54 -2.07
CA THR A 131 -10.52 6.53 -1.08
C THR A 131 -10.22 7.98 -1.49
N PHE A 132 -9.18 8.19 -2.31
CA PHE A 132 -8.77 9.52 -2.77
C PHE A 132 -9.40 9.94 -4.10
N GLY A 133 -10.26 9.09 -4.66
CA GLY A 133 -11.04 9.39 -5.85
C GLY A 133 -10.32 9.15 -7.18
N VAL A 134 -11.08 9.32 -8.25
CA VAL A 134 -10.72 8.97 -9.63
C VAL A 134 -9.46 9.69 -10.12
N GLU A 135 -9.35 10.99 -9.86
CA GLU A 135 -8.20 11.81 -10.34
C GLU A 135 -6.89 11.41 -9.65
N LYS A 136 -6.93 11.18 -8.32
CA LYS A 136 -5.73 10.76 -7.58
C LYS A 136 -5.32 9.35 -7.95
N CYS A 137 -6.27 8.46 -8.19
CA CYS A 137 -6.00 7.13 -8.71
C CYS A 137 -5.38 7.16 -10.12
N GLN A 138 -5.76 8.12 -10.98
CA GLN A 138 -5.12 8.27 -12.29
C GLN A 138 -3.66 8.73 -12.13
N ALA A 139 -3.39 9.71 -11.28
CA ALA A 139 -2.02 10.15 -10.99
C ALA A 139 -1.17 9.02 -10.40
N GLU A 140 -1.76 8.21 -9.53
CA GLU A 140 -1.13 7.03 -8.94
C GLU A 140 -0.82 5.97 -10.01
N LEU A 141 -1.77 5.70 -10.90
CA LEU A 141 -1.56 4.79 -12.02
C LEU A 141 -0.45 5.26 -12.95
N ASP A 142 -0.40 6.53 -13.29
CA ASP A 142 0.64 7.10 -14.15
C ASP A 142 2.03 6.89 -13.54
N GLY A 143 2.18 7.14 -12.23
CA GLY A 143 3.42 6.90 -11.50
C GLY A 143 3.83 5.42 -11.45
N LEU A 144 2.86 4.53 -11.27
CA LEU A 144 3.08 3.08 -11.29
C LEU A 144 3.48 2.58 -12.69
N LEU A 145 2.78 3.03 -13.74
CA LEU A 145 3.07 2.63 -15.11
C LEU A 145 4.44 3.09 -15.61
N ALA A 146 4.99 4.18 -15.04
CA ALA A 146 6.37 4.59 -15.31
C ALA A 146 7.40 3.51 -14.90
N HIS A 147 7.04 2.61 -14.01
CA HIS A 147 7.86 1.51 -13.51
C HIS A 147 7.23 0.13 -13.71
N LYS A 148 6.36 -0.02 -14.70
CA LYS A 148 5.55 -1.24 -14.91
C LYS A 148 6.37 -2.52 -15.03
N GLN A 149 7.60 -2.46 -15.52
CA GLN A 149 8.49 -3.60 -15.66
C GLN A 149 8.89 -4.23 -14.33
N HIS A 150 8.70 -3.53 -13.22
CA HIS A 150 8.98 -3.99 -11.86
C HIS A 150 7.73 -4.43 -11.09
N LEU A 151 6.56 -4.37 -11.74
CA LEU A 151 5.28 -4.71 -11.13
C LEU A 151 4.70 -5.96 -11.79
N VAL A 152 4.02 -6.80 -10.99
CA VAL A 152 3.30 -7.98 -11.51
C VAL A 152 1.81 -7.74 -11.65
N ALA A 153 1.25 -6.79 -10.92
CA ALA A 153 -0.18 -6.48 -10.95
C ALA A 153 -0.45 -5.06 -10.43
N ILE A 154 -1.67 -4.60 -10.70
CA ILE A 154 -2.28 -3.41 -10.09
C ILE A 154 -3.48 -3.85 -9.27
N ASP A 155 -3.66 -3.24 -8.10
CA ASP A 155 -4.74 -3.46 -7.15
C ASP A 155 -5.60 -2.20 -7.03
N LEU A 156 -6.81 -2.36 -6.52
CA LEU A 156 -7.70 -1.28 -6.11
C LEU A 156 -8.10 -1.53 -4.66
N ALA A 157 -7.74 -0.65 -3.73
CA ALA A 157 -7.98 -0.83 -2.30
C ALA A 157 -8.42 0.48 -1.64
N GLY A 158 -8.99 0.40 -0.46
CA GLY A 158 -9.48 1.52 0.34
C GLY A 158 -10.97 1.42 0.61
N ASP A 159 -11.64 2.56 0.74
CA ASP A 159 -13.07 2.66 1.07
C ASP A 159 -13.94 2.13 -0.09
N GLU A 160 -14.23 0.84 -0.03
CA GLU A 160 -14.98 0.11 -1.05
C GLU A 160 -16.44 0.59 -1.12
N TYR A 161 -17.02 0.96 0.01
CA TYR A 161 -18.43 1.32 0.09
C TYR A 161 -18.72 2.66 -0.60
N ASN A 162 -17.91 3.69 -0.33
CA ASN A 162 -18.13 5.02 -0.88
C ASN A 162 -17.51 5.20 -2.29
N PHE A 163 -16.54 4.36 -2.65
CA PHE A 163 -15.85 4.41 -3.94
C PHE A 163 -15.90 3.05 -4.65
N PRO A 164 -17.08 2.67 -5.18
CA PRO A 164 -17.26 1.36 -5.81
C PRO A 164 -16.38 1.20 -7.06
N GLY A 165 -16.05 -0.04 -7.39
CA GLY A 165 -15.13 -0.37 -8.49
C GLY A 165 -15.53 0.17 -9.86
N GLU A 166 -16.83 0.39 -10.12
CA GLU A 166 -17.32 0.94 -11.38
C GLU A 166 -16.75 2.32 -11.72
N MET A 167 -16.35 3.10 -10.72
CA MET A 167 -15.71 4.40 -10.91
C MET A 167 -14.32 4.28 -11.55
N PHE A 168 -13.72 3.10 -11.52
CA PHE A 168 -12.32 2.87 -11.91
C PHE A 168 -12.15 2.00 -13.15
N VAL A 169 -13.24 1.76 -13.91
CA VAL A 169 -13.21 0.94 -15.12
C VAL A 169 -12.18 1.44 -16.14
N GLU A 170 -12.10 2.75 -16.34
CA GLU A 170 -11.15 3.33 -17.31
C GLU A 170 -9.69 3.18 -16.85
N HIS A 171 -9.42 3.20 -15.55
CA HIS A 171 -8.09 2.92 -14.99
C HIS A 171 -7.69 1.47 -15.31
N PHE A 172 -8.59 0.51 -15.09
CA PHE A 172 -8.26 -0.91 -15.31
C PHE A 172 -8.22 -1.30 -16.79
N LYS A 173 -8.85 -0.54 -17.69
CA LYS A 173 -8.58 -0.63 -19.14
C LYS A 173 -7.12 -0.28 -19.44
N GLN A 174 -6.58 0.78 -18.81
CA GLN A 174 -5.17 1.17 -18.97
C GLN A 174 -4.22 0.10 -18.39
N VAL A 175 -4.58 -0.50 -17.25
CA VAL A 175 -3.82 -1.62 -16.66
C VAL A 175 -3.75 -2.80 -17.64
N ASN A 176 -4.89 -3.18 -18.23
CA ASN A 176 -4.96 -4.25 -19.20
C ASN A 176 -4.14 -3.94 -20.46
N ASN A 177 -4.24 -2.71 -20.99
CA ASN A 177 -3.45 -2.26 -22.13
C ASN A 177 -1.94 -2.26 -21.85
N ALA A 178 -1.55 -2.02 -20.59
CA ALA A 178 -0.17 -2.11 -20.15
C ALA A 178 0.32 -3.55 -19.94
N GLN A 179 -0.55 -4.55 -20.13
CA GLN A 179 -0.29 -5.98 -19.95
C GLN A 179 0.04 -6.35 -18.49
N LEU A 180 -0.47 -5.60 -17.53
CA LEU A 180 -0.42 -5.92 -16.12
C LEU A 180 -1.68 -6.68 -15.69
N GLN A 181 -1.54 -7.54 -14.69
CA GLN A 181 -2.67 -8.24 -14.07
C GLN A 181 -3.43 -7.32 -13.13
N ALA A 182 -4.71 -7.62 -12.88
CA ALA A 182 -5.51 -6.94 -11.87
C ALA A 182 -5.79 -7.89 -10.70
N THR A 183 -5.52 -7.40 -9.49
CA THR A 183 -5.98 -8.00 -8.22
C THR A 183 -6.77 -6.92 -7.48
N ILE A 184 -7.99 -7.19 -7.09
CA ILE A 184 -8.91 -6.15 -6.62
C ILE A 184 -9.40 -6.50 -5.21
N HIS A 185 -9.35 -5.53 -4.29
CA HIS A 185 -10.09 -5.64 -3.03
C HIS A 185 -11.58 -5.51 -3.33
N ALA A 186 -12.34 -6.55 -3.05
CA ALA A 186 -13.79 -6.58 -3.30
C ALA A 186 -14.48 -7.55 -2.35
N GLY A 187 -15.64 -7.15 -1.85
CA GLY A 187 -16.41 -7.93 -0.87
C GLY A 187 -15.90 -7.78 0.56
N GLU A 188 -15.05 -6.80 0.85
CA GLU A 188 -14.54 -6.51 2.19
C GLU A 188 -15.56 -5.69 3.01
N ALA A 189 -16.07 -4.61 2.45
CA ALA A 189 -17.06 -3.73 3.07
C ALA A 189 -18.38 -3.69 2.29
N ALA A 190 -18.38 -4.00 1.00
CA ALA A 190 -19.56 -4.16 0.17
C ALA A 190 -19.90 -5.65 -0.01
N GLY A 191 -21.08 -5.94 -0.53
CA GLY A 191 -21.56 -7.31 -0.73
C GLY A 191 -20.88 -8.08 -1.86
N PRO A 192 -21.32 -9.32 -2.13
CA PRO A 192 -20.76 -10.17 -3.17
C PRO A 192 -20.88 -9.59 -4.59
N GLU A 193 -21.79 -8.65 -4.80
CA GLU A 193 -21.95 -7.91 -6.06
C GLU A 193 -20.66 -7.16 -6.43
N SER A 194 -19.95 -6.64 -5.44
CA SER A 194 -18.66 -5.96 -5.62
C SER A 194 -17.58 -6.92 -6.19
N ILE A 195 -17.61 -8.19 -5.78
CA ILE A 195 -16.72 -9.23 -6.30
C ILE A 195 -17.04 -9.50 -7.78
N TRP A 196 -18.31 -9.66 -8.12
CA TRP A 196 -18.73 -9.85 -9.51
C TRP A 196 -18.39 -8.65 -10.39
N GLN A 197 -18.53 -7.45 -9.87
CA GLN A 197 -18.12 -6.22 -10.55
C GLN A 197 -16.61 -6.20 -10.84
N ALA A 198 -15.80 -6.53 -9.84
CA ALA A 198 -14.34 -6.60 -10.00
C ALA A 198 -13.95 -7.60 -11.12
N ILE A 199 -14.58 -8.76 -11.15
CA ILE A 199 -14.31 -9.79 -12.18
C ILE A 199 -14.76 -9.33 -13.55
N ASN A 200 -16.00 -8.84 -13.69
CA ASN A 200 -16.64 -8.59 -14.98
C ASN A 200 -16.23 -7.24 -15.59
N GLN A 201 -15.97 -6.21 -14.75
CA GLN A 201 -15.74 -4.85 -15.25
C GLN A 201 -14.27 -4.42 -15.11
N LEU A 202 -13.55 -4.90 -14.08
CA LEU A 202 -12.15 -4.54 -13.85
C LEU A 202 -11.16 -5.63 -14.30
N ASN A 203 -11.67 -6.73 -14.87
CA ASN A 203 -10.85 -7.87 -15.34
C ASN A 203 -9.96 -8.46 -14.22
N ALA A 204 -10.47 -8.47 -12.98
CA ALA A 204 -9.76 -9.04 -11.86
C ALA A 204 -9.44 -10.52 -12.08
N LYS A 205 -8.17 -10.89 -11.93
CA LYS A 205 -7.70 -12.29 -11.98
C LYS A 205 -7.65 -12.90 -10.59
N ARG A 206 -7.58 -12.06 -9.57
CA ARG A 206 -7.66 -12.44 -8.16
C ARG A 206 -8.44 -11.39 -7.38
N ILE A 207 -9.09 -11.83 -6.32
CA ILE A 207 -9.71 -10.97 -5.32
C ILE A 207 -8.75 -10.91 -4.12
N GLY A 208 -8.46 -9.72 -3.65
CA GLY A 208 -7.62 -9.47 -2.49
C GLY A 208 -8.50 -9.14 -1.28
N HIS A 209 -8.46 -9.96 -0.27
CA HIS A 209 -9.28 -9.96 0.97
C HIS A 209 -10.74 -10.29 0.80
#